data_a709f5b8c42e94e48673ebf4a7d6d5f1
#
_entry.id   a709f5b8c42e94e48673ebf4a7d6d5f1
#
_cell.length_a   1.000
_cell.length_b   1.000
_cell.length_c   1.000
_cell.angle_alpha   90.00
_cell.angle_beta   90.00
_cell.angle_gamma   90.00
#
_symmetry.space_group_name_H-M   'P 1'
#
loop_
_entity.id
_entity.type
_entity.pdbx_description
1 polymer ?
#
loop_
_entity_poly.entity_id
_entity_poly.type
_entity_poly.pdbx_seq_one_letter_code
_entity_poly.pdbx_strand_id
1 'polypeptide(L)'
;MARQLSESYGIKLTRFDMSEYMERHTVSRLIGAPPGYVGFDQGGLLTDAIDQNPHSVLLLDEIEKAHPDLFNLLLQVMYHGKLTDNNGKSVDFRNVILIMTTNAGASELSKSSIGFLNDTKNDADTQAIEKLFTPEFRNRLDAVIPVSYTHLTLPTSHC
;
A
#
# COMPACT_ATOMS: atom_id res chain seq x y z
N MET A 1 11.65 -7.40 2.60
CA MET A 1 12.08 -6.12 1.97
C MET A 1 11.82 -4.90 2.86
N ALA A 2 10.57 -4.56 3.20
CA ALA A 2 10.26 -3.35 3.97
C ALA A 2 10.94 -3.31 5.35
N ARG A 3 10.96 -4.42 6.07
CA ARG A 3 11.66 -4.54 7.37
C ARG A 3 13.16 -4.31 7.22
N GLN A 4 13.78 -4.92 6.22
CA GLN A 4 15.21 -4.74 5.95
C GLN A 4 15.53 -3.29 5.59
N LEU A 5 14.65 -2.63 4.83
CA LEU A 5 14.81 -1.22 4.49
C LEU A 5 14.75 -0.34 5.73
N SER A 6 13.79 -0.58 6.63
CA SER A 6 13.67 0.18 7.88
C SER A 6 14.87 -0.03 8.80
N GLU A 7 15.36 -1.25 8.91
CA GLU A 7 16.56 -1.58 9.69
C GLU A 7 17.82 -0.91 9.12
N SER A 8 17.97 -0.93 7.78
CA SER A 8 19.13 -0.34 7.11
C SER A 8 19.21 1.18 7.30
N TYR A 9 18.08 1.85 7.30
CA TYR A 9 18.02 3.30 7.50
C TYR A 9 17.83 3.72 8.96
N GLY A 10 17.60 2.78 9.86
CA GLY A 10 17.34 3.07 11.27
C GLY A 10 16.03 3.81 11.51
N ILE A 11 15.05 3.63 10.64
CA ILE A 11 13.73 4.27 10.71
C ILE A 11 12.65 3.26 11.07
N LYS A 12 11.53 3.76 11.60
CA LYS A 12 10.44 2.90 12.04
C LYS A 12 9.66 2.34 10.85
N LEU A 13 9.27 1.07 10.94
CA LEU A 13 8.33 0.44 10.03
C LEU A 13 6.91 0.50 10.62
N THR A 14 5.99 1.10 9.87
CA THR A 14 4.56 1.10 10.17
C THR A 14 3.84 0.25 9.11
N ARG A 15 3.11 -0.77 9.54
CA ARG A 15 2.40 -1.68 8.65
C ARG A 15 0.91 -1.61 8.87
N PHE A 16 0.16 -1.54 7.77
CA PHE A 16 -1.30 -1.68 7.75
C PHE A 16 -1.69 -2.78 6.78
N ASP A 17 -2.51 -3.72 7.23
CA ASP A 17 -3.10 -4.74 6.38
C ASP A 17 -4.41 -4.22 5.80
N MET A 18 -4.46 -4.06 4.48
CA MET A 18 -5.62 -3.49 3.80
C MET A 18 -6.84 -4.40 3.80
N SER A 19 -6.69 -5.68 4.14
CA SER A 19 -7.84 -6.56 4.34
C SER A 19 -8.75 -6.12 5.48
N GLU A 20 -8.24 -5.36 6.44
CA GLU A 20 -9.00 -4.76 7.53
C GLU A 20 -9.74 -3.47 7.13
N TYR A 21 -9.42 -2.90 5.96
CA TYR A 21 -9.94 -1.62 5.47
C TYR A 21 -10.70 -1.78 4.15
N MET A 22 -11.45 -2.86 4.02
CA MET A 22 -12.25 -3.16 2.84
C MET A 22 -13.52 -2.31 2.75
N GLU A 23 -14.02 -1.84 3.88
CA GLU A 23 -15.26 -1.10 3.98
C GLU A 23 -14.99 0.38 4.24
N ARG A 24 -15.91 1.23 3.77
CA ARG A 24 -15.77 2.68 3.91
C ARG A 24 -15.64 3.15 5.36
N HIS A 25 -16.40 2.55 6.28
CA HIS A 25 -16.33 2.92 7.69
C HIS A 25 -15.00 2.53 8.34
N THR A 26 -14.32 1.49 7.84
CA THR A 26 -13.00 1.12 8.34
C THR A 26 -11.91 2.04 7.80
N VAL A 27 -12.06 2.59 6.59
CA VAL A 27 -11.15 3.61 6.04
C VAL A 27 -11.14 4.86 6.92
N SER A 28 -12.28 5.23 7.49
CA SER A 28 -12.35 6.39 8.38
C SER A 28 -11.53 6.23 9.67
N ARG A 29 -11.18 5.02 10.06
CA ARG A 29 -10.23 4.79 11.17
C ARG A 29 -8.83 5.27 10.86
N LEU A 30 -8.44 5.29 9.59
CA LEU A 30 -7.11 5.75 9.16
C LEU A 30 -6.95 7.26 9.24
N ILE A 31 -8.03 8.00 8.96
CA ILE A 31 -8.02 9.47 8.89
C ILE A 31 -8.90 10.12 9.96
N GLY A 32 -9.46 9.34 10.88
CA GLY A 32 -10.41 9.82 11.88
C GLY A 32 -11.85 9.81 11.38
N ALA A 33 -12.81 9.77 12.31
CA ALA A 33 -14.23 9.83 12.00
C ALA A 33 -14.66 11.25 11.62
N PRO A 34 -15.61 11.42 10.69
CA PRO A 34 -16.17 12.74 10.39
C PRO A 34 -16.87 13.37 11.59
N PRO A 35 -17.00 14.72 11.64
CA PRO A 35 -17.75 15.40 12.69
C PRO A 35 -19.18 14.83 12.79
N GLY A 36 -19.63 14.56 14.01
CA GLY A 36 -20.96 14.01 14.29
C GLY A 36 -21.01 12.49 14.37
N TYR A 37 -19.92 11.79 14.11
CA TYR A 37 -19.84 10.35 14.27
C TYR A 37 -19.13 9.95 15.56
N VAL A 38 -19.45 8.75 16.07
CA VAL A 38 -18.77 8.21 17.26
C VAL A 38 -17.28 8.05 16.96
N GLY A 39 -16.43 8.54 17.88
CA GLY A 39 -14.98 8.48 17.71
C GLY A 39 -14.36 9.69 16.99
N PHE A 40 -15.13 10.74 16.75
CA PHE A 40 -14.63 11.98 16.14
C PHE A 40 -13.43 12.58 16.88
N ASP A 41 -13.41 12.49 18.21
CA ASP A 41 -12.31 12.98 19.04
C ASP A 41 -11.04 12.13 18.95
N GLN A 42 -11.14 10.94 18.36
CA GLN A 42 -9.99 10.07 18.12
C GLN A 42 -9.35 10.43 16.78
N GLY A 43 -8.04 10.70 16.78
CA GLY A 43 -7.28 10.92 15.56
C GLY A 43 -7.24 9.69 14.67
N GLY A 44 -6.86 9.86 13.41
CA GLY A 44 -6.69 8.75 12.48
C GLY A 44 -5.47 7.90 12.81
N LEU A 45 -5.58 6.59 12.67
CA LEU A 45 -4.47 5.67 12.93
C LEU A 45 -3.26 5.95 12.04
N LEU A 46 -3.52 6.24 10.76
CA LEU A 46 -2.46 6.53 9.79
C LEU A 46 -1.81 7.90 10.08
N THR A 47 -2.62 8.92 10.26
CA THR A 47 -2.12 10.28 10.52
C THR A 47 -1.37 10.37 11.83
N ASP A 48 -1.84 9.72 12.89
CA ASP A 48 -1.15 9.68 14.17
C ASP A 48 0.18 8.92 14.10
N ALA A 49 0.20 7.79 13.40
CA ALA A 49 1.43 7.00 13.23
C ALA A 49 2.53 7.78 12.53
N ILE A 50 2.19 8.53 11.48
CA ILE A 50 3.16 9.33 10.73
C ILE A 50 3.54 10.62 11.48
N ASP A 51 2.60 11.21 12.19
CA ASP A 51 2.88 12.38 13.03
C ASP A 51 3.91 12.07 14.14
N GLN A 52 3.78 10.90 14.77
CA GLN A 52 4.74 10.42 15.77
C GLN A 52 6.10 10.05 15.17
N ASN A 53 6.11 9.57 13.93
CA ASN A 53 7.32 9.13 13.22
C ASN A 53 7.34 9.68 11.79
N PRO A 54 7.71 10.97 11.61
CA PRO A 54 7.70 11.60 10.28
C PRO A 54 8.67 10.98 9.28
N HIS A 55 9.73 10.33 9.78
CA HIS A 55 10.67 9.55 8.98
C HIS A 55 10.42 8.08 9.23
N SER A 56 9.61 7.44 8.39
CA SER A 56 9.24 6.03 8.55
C SER A 56 9.02 5.36 7.21
N VAL A 57 9.01 4.03 7.23
CA VAL A 57 8.53 3.21 6.11
C VAL A 57 7.07 2.85 6.39
N LEU A 58 6.19 3.23 5.48
CA LEU A 58 4.77 2.87 5.54
C LEU A 58 4.52 1.71 4.57
N LEU A 59 4.15 0.57 5.11
CA LEU A 59 3.81 -0.62 4.35
C LEU A 59 2.30 -0.82 4.34
N LEU A 60 1.71 -0.79 3.16
CA LEU A 60 0.31 -1.12 2.92
C LEU A 60 0.23 -2.49 2.26
N ASP A 61 -0.12 -3.50 3.04
CA ASP A 61 -0.15 -4.88 2.59
C ASP A 61 -1.51 -5.21 1.96
N GLU A 62 -1.49 -5.99 0.88
CA GLU A 62 -2.69 -6.41 0.14
C GLU A 62 -3.57 -5.23 -0.33
N ILE A 63 -2.96 -4.28 -1.03
CA ILE A 63 -3.63 -3.03 -1.46
C ILE A 63 -4.87 -3.28 -2.34
N GLU A 64 -4.94 -4.38 -3.05
CA GLU A 64 -6.09 -4.75 -3.89
C GLU A 64 -7.36 -4.96 -3.08
N LYS A 65 -7.26 -5.22 -1.78
CA LYS A 65 -8.41 -5.41 -0.90
C LYS A 65 -8.94 -4.11 -0.32
N ALA A 66 -8.21 -3.02 -0.44
CA ALA A 66 -8.60 -1.73 0.11
C ALA A 66 -9.85 -1.16 -0.58
N HIS A 67 -10.66 -0.44 0.20
CA HIS A 67 -11.77 0.32 -0.35
C HIS A 67 -11.28 1.41 -1.33
N PRO A 68 -12.00 1.70 -2.42
CA PRO A 68 -11.60 2.74 -3.39
C PRO A 68 -11.31 4.11 -2.80
N ASP A 69 -11.97 4.49 -1.72
CA ASP A 69 -11.71 5.76 -1.02
C ASP A 69 -10.27 5.86 -0.50
N LEU A 70 -9.65 4.73 -0.16
CA LEU A 70 -8.25 4.71 0.25
C LEU A 70 -7.32 5.12 -0.88
N PHE A 71 -7.59 4.70 -2.12
CA PHE A 71 -6.80 5.10 -3.29
C PHE A 71 -6.83 6.61 -3.50
N ASN A 72 -7.98 7.26 -3.26
CA ASN A 72 -8.10 8.71 -3.33
C ASN A 72 -7.25 9.40 -2.25
N LEU A 73 -7.20 8.85 -1.04
CA LEU A 73 -6.34 9.34 0.03
C LEU A 73 -4.86 9.23 -0.33
N LEU A 74 -4.46 8.09 -0.89
CA LEU A 74 -3.08 7.86 -1.32
C LEU A 74 -2.67 8.78 -2.47
N LEU A 75 -3.57 9.05 -3.41
CA LEU A 75 -3.34 10.06 -4.47
C LEU A 75 -3.07 11.44 -3.87
N GLN A 76 -3.84 11.85 -2.87
CA GLN A 76 -3.60 13.10 -2.15
C GLN A 76 -2.22 13.14 -1.52
N VAL A 77 -1.82 12.06 -0.85
CA VAL A 77 -0.49 11.93 -0.23
C VAL A 77 0.62 12.03 -1.28
N MET A 78 0.50 11.30 -2.37
CA MET A 78 1.50 11.29 -3.44
C MET A 78 1.56 12.61 -4.21
N TYR A 79 0.43 13.31 -4.32
CA TYR A 79 0.34 14.55 -5.07
C TYR A 79 0.83 15.76 -4.27
N HIS A 80 0.39 15.89 -3.03
CA HIS A 80 0.66 17.04 -2.17
C HIS A 80 1.75 16.79 -1.13
N GLY A 81 2.11 15.53 -0.88
CA GLY A 81 3.03 15.16 0.19
C GLY A 81 2.46 15.37 1.58
N LYS A 82 1.16 15.61 1.69
CA LYS A 82 0.46 15.88 2.96
C LYS A 82 -0.90 15.21 2.94
N LEU A 83 -1.35 14.83 4.12
CA LEU A 83 -2.69 14.33 4.35
C LEU A 83 -3.32 15.09 5.51
N THR A 84 -4.51 15.62 5.30
CA THR A 84 -5.30 16.26 6.34
C THR A 84 -6.36 15.29 6.82
N ASP A 85 -6.38 15.03 8.13
CA ASP A 85 -7.42 14.19 8.73
C ASP A 85 -8.76 14.92 8.86
N ASN A 86 -9.79 14.20 9.30
CA ASN A 86 -11.12 14.78 9.48
C ASN A 86 -11.21 15.79 10.63
N ASN A 87 -10.20 15.82 11.51
CA ASN A 87 -10.08 16.79 12.60
C ASN A 87 -9.36 18.09 12.18
N GLY A 88 -8.93 18.16 10.93
CA GLY A 88 -8.19 19.30 10.40
C GLY A 88 -6.68 19.23 10.63
N LYS A 89 -6.18 18.15 11.24
CA LYS A 89 -4.75 17.95 11.43
C LYS A 89 -4.08 17.57 10.12
N SER A 90 -3.09 18.34 9.70
CA SER A 90 -2.29 18.06 8.50
C SER A 90 -0.99 17.37 8.88
N VAL A 91 -0.69 16.26 8.23
CA VAL A 91 0.51 15.47 8.48
C VAL A 91 1.36 15.42 7.21
N ASP A 92 2.68 15.59 7.36
CA ASP A 92 3.64 15.59 6.27
C ASP A 92 4.15 14.18 5.97
N PHE A 93 3.99 13.75 4.72
CA PHE A 93 4.42 12.44 4.22
C PHE A 93 5.68 12.51 3.34
N ARG A 94 6.29 13.65 3.16
CA ARG A 94 7.41 13.83 2.23
C ARG A 94 8.65 13.01 2.59
N ASN A 95 8.82 12.68 3.86
CA ASN A 95 9.93 11.87 4.37
C ASN A 95 9.53 10.41 4.64
N VAL A 96 8.35 10.00 4.19
CA VAL A 96 7.84 8.64 4.35
C VAL A 96 8.10 7.85 3.08
N ILE A 97 8.65 6.64 3.24
CA ILE A 97 8.79 5.69 2.14
C ILE A 97 7.52 4.85 2.11
N LEU A 98 6.72 5.01 1.06
CA LEU A 98 5.48 4.29 0.87
C LEU A 98 5.72 3.02 0.06
N ILE A 99 5.41 1.88 0.64
CA ILE A 99 5.50 0.57 -0.01
C ILE A 99 4.11 -0.07 0.00
N MET A 100 3.67 -0.51 -1.16
CA MET A 100 2.40 -1.22 -1.32
C MET A 100 2.68 -2.61 -1.89
N THR A 101 2.03 -3.62 -1.34
CA THR A 101 2.09 -4.99 -1.86
C THR A 101 0.76 -5.42 -2.45
N THR A 102 0.80 -6.27 -3.46
CA THR A 102 -0.41 -6.79 -4.10
C THR A 102 -0.19 -8.20 -4.64
N ASN A 103 -1.23 -9.03 -4.60
CA ASN A 103 -1.28 -10.34 -5.23
C ASN A 103 -2.05 -10.34 -6.56
N ALA A 104 -2.41 -9.17 -7.08
CA ALA A 104 -3.25 -9.05 -8.28
C ALA A 104 -2.67 -9.80 -9.49
N GLY A 105 -1.34 -9.81 -9.66
CA GLY A 105 -0.67 -10.53 -10.73
C GLY A 105 -0.72 -12.05 -10.58
N ALA A 106 -0.70 -12.58 -9.35
CA ALA A 106 -0.65 -14.00 -9.09
C ALA A 106 -1.92 -14.75 -9.56
N SER A 107 -3.08 -14.13 -9.48
CA SER A 107 -4.34 -14.71 -9.94
C SER A 107 -4.43 -14.80 -11.47
N GLU A 108 -3.83 -13.89 -12.18
CA GLU A 108 -3.75 -13.89 -13.64
C GLU A 108 -2.75 -14.95 -14.14
N LEU A 109 -1.63 -15.13 -13.44
CA LEU A 109 -0.63 -16.15 -13.75
C LEU A 109 -1.19 -17.58 -13.64
N SER A 110 -2.07 -17.84 -12.68
CA SER A 110 -2.69 -19.14 -12.52
C SER A 110 -3.69 -19.47 -13.66
N LYS A 111 -4.27 -18.45 -14.28
CA LYS A 111 -5.17 -18.60 -15.42
C LYS A 111 -4.43 -18.77 -16.74
N SER A 112 -3.24 -18.21 -16.87
CA SER A 112 -2.45 -18.25 -18.12
C SER A 112 -1.45 -19.40 -18.18
N SER A 113 -1.34 -20.24 -17.14
CA SER A 113 -0.42 -21.37 -17.11
C SER A 113 -0.73 -22.49 -18.12
N ILE A 114 -1.79 -22.35 -18.90
CA ILE A 114 -2.18 -23.28 -19.96
C ILE A 114 -1.54 -22.94 -21.32
N GLY A 115 -0.81 -21.84 -21.41
CA GLY A 115 -0.21 -21.35 -22.66
C GLY A 115 1.32 -21.31 -22.63
N PHE A 116 1.91 -21.79 -23.70
CA PHE A 116 3.31 -22.16 -23.92
C PHE A 116 4.32 -21.00 -24.08
N LEU A 117 4.18 -19.81 -23.52
CA LEU A 117 5.14 -18.72 -23.79
C LEU A 117 5.65 -18.05 -22.52
N ASN A 118 6.97 -18.11 -22.33
CA ASN A 118 7.69 -17.55 -21.19
C ASN A 118 7.76 -16.00 -21.14
N ASP A 119 7.37 -15.31 -22.20
CA ASP A 119 7.41 -13.85 -22.28
C ASP A 119 6.18 -13.16 -21.68
N THR A 120 5.15 -13.93 -21.33
CA THR A 120 3.86 -13.41 -20.88
C THR A 120 3.81 -13.05 -19.38
N LYS A 121 4.82 -13.41 -18.61
CA LYS A 121 4.79 -13.17 -17.15
C LYS A 121 4.84 -11.68 -16.80
N ASN A 122 5.73 -10.93 -17.43
CA ASN A 122 5.85 -9.50 -17.18
C ASN A 122 4.62 -8.72 -17.67
N ASP A 123 4.03 -9.16 -18.76
CA ASP A 123 2.82 -8.54 -19.32
C ASP A 123 1.60 -8.77 -18.45
N ALA A 124 1.45 -9.97 -17.87
CA ALA A 124 0.33 -10.29 -16.97
C ALA A 124 0.38 -9.47 -15.68
N ASP A 125 1.55 -9.33 -15.09
CA ASP A 125 1.73 -8.51 -13.89
C ASP A 125 1.45 -7.04 -14.17
N THR A 126 1.92 -6.53 -15.30
CA THR A 126 1.67 -5.16 -15.75
C THR A 126 0.18 -4.93 -16.00
N GLN A 127 -0.49 -5.84 -16.68
CA GLN A 127 -1.94 -5.74 -16.94
C GLN A 127 -2.77 -5.77 -15.65
N ALA A 128 -2.40 -6.61 -14.68
CA ALA A 128 -3.08 -6.67 -13.39
C ALA A 128 -2.96 -5.35 -12.62
N ILE A 129 -1.78 -4.73 -12.63
CA ILE A 129 -1.55 -3.42 -12.03
C ILE A 129 -2.32 -2.33 -12.78
N GLU A 130 -2.40 -2.41 -14.10
CA GLU A 130 -3.18 -1.47 -14.93
C GLU A 130 -4.68 -1.53 -14.65
N LYS A 131 -5.20 -2.70 -14.33
CA LYS A 131 -6.61 -2.87 -13.94
C LYS A 131 -6.87 -2.38 -12.52
N LEU A 132 -5.93 -2.61 -11.61
CA LEU A 132 -6.07 -2.24 -10.18
C LEU A 132 -5.95 -0.74 -9.96
N PHE A 133 -4.98 -0.11 -10.62
CA PHE A 133 -4.67 1.30 -10.43
C PHE A 133 -5.06 2.14 -11.65
N THR A 134 -5.59 3.33 -11.39
CA THR A 134 -5.82 4.32 -12.45
C THR A 134 -4.48 4.77 -13.07
N PRO A 135 -4.47 5.27 -14.32
CA PRO A 135 -3.24 5.82 -14.93
C PRO A 135 -2.62 6.93 -14.09
N GLU A 136 -3.44 7.77 -13.47
CA GLU A 136 -2.98 8.83 -12.57
C GLU A 136 -2.22 8.29 -11.36
N PHE A 137 -2.73 7.23 -10.74
CA PHE A 137 -2.07 6.56 -9.63
C PHE A 137 -0.74 5.93 -10.05
N ARG A 138 -0.73 5.21 -11.19
CA ARG A 138 0.47 4.56 -11.71
C ARG A 138 1.60 5.54 -12.03
N ASN A 139 1.26 6.71 -12.57
CA ASN A 139 2.24 7.74 -12.91
C ASN A 139 2.93 8.34 -11.68
N ARG A 140 2.38 8.14 -10.50
CA ARG A 140 2.95 8.62 -9.24
C ARG A 140 3.84 7.59 -8.54
N LEU A 141 3.83 6.34 -8.99
CA LEU A 141 4.71 5.30 -8.47
C LEU A 141 6.13 5.50 -9.01
N ASP A 142 7.11 5.50 -8.10
CA ASP A 142 8.53 5.62 -8.49
C ASP A 142 9.06 4.32 -9.09
N ALA A 143 8.61 3.18 -8.57
CA ALA A 143 9.03 1.87 -9.06
C ALA A 143 7.96 0.81 -8.81
N VAL A 144 7.86 -0.15 -9.72
CA VAL A 144 7.07 -1.38 -9.59
C VAL A 144 8.02 -2.56 -9.65
N ILE A 145 8.02 -3.38 -8.59
CA ILE A 145 8.95 -4.49 -8.44
C ILE A 145 8.16 -5.80 -8.47
N PRO A 146 8.25 -6.58 -9.56
CA PRO A 146 7.66 -7.92 -9.58
C PRO A 146 8.46 -8.86 -8.70
N VAL A 147 7.76 -9.66 -7.88
CA VAL A 147 8.37 -10.66 -7.00
C VAL A 147 7.91 -12.05 -7.43
N SER A 148 8.87 -12.91 -7.76
CA SER A 148 8.60 -14.31 -8.11
C SER A 148 8.73 -15.19 -6.88
N TYR A 149 7.66 -15.93 -6.55
CA TYR A 149 7.66 -16.88 -5.42
C TYR A 149 8.57 -18.07 -5.63
N THR A 150 8.92 -18.40 -6.87
CA THR A 150 9.79 -19.53 -7.19
C THR A 150 11.20 -19.39 -6.59
N HIS A 151 11.65 -18.17 -6.36
CA HIS A 151 12.96 -17.90 -5.74
C HIS A 151 12.93 -17.93 -4.21
N LEU A 152 11.76 -17.82 -3.59
CA LEU A 152 11.62 -17.79 -2.13
C LEU A 152 11.54 -19.18 -1.50
N THR A 153 11.18 -20.22 -2.27
CA THR A 153 11.04 -21.58 -1.77
C THR A 153 12.36 -22.36 -1.72
N LEU A 154 13.32 -22.02 -2.56
CA LEU A 154 14.59 -22.72 -2.65
C LEU A 154 15.48 -22.59 -1.42
N PRO A 155 15.65 -21.42 -0.78
CA PRO A 155 16.51 -21.29 0.41
C PRO A 155 15.98 -22.03 1.63
N THR A 156 14.66 -22.20 1.75
CA THR A 156 14.05 -22.86 2.91
C THR A 156 14.13 -24.38 2.87
N SER A 157 14.35 -24.97 1.71
CA SER A 157 14.46 -26.41 1.56
C SER A 157 15.80 -26.98 2.04
N HIS A 158 16.77 -26.14 2.32
CA HIS A 158 18.12 -26.51 2.77
C HIS A 158 18.42 -26.19 4.23
N CYS A 159 17.45 -25.67 4.93
CA CYS A 159 17.52 -25.52 6.37
C CYS A 159 16.89 -26.71 7.08
#